data_3186e246e352d63f63f6313e26da95fc
#
_entry.id   3186e246e352d63f63f6313e26da95fc
#
_cell.length_a   1.000
_cell.length_b   1.000
_cell.length_c   1.000
_cell.angle_alpha   90.00
_cell.angle_beta   90.00
_cell.angle_gamma   90.00
#
_symmetry.space_group_name_H-M   'P 1'
#
loop_
_entity.id
_entity.type
_entity.pdbx_description
1 polymer ?
#
loop_
_entity_poly.entity_id
_entity_poly.type
_entity_poly.pdbx_seq_one_letter_code
_entity_poly.pdbx_strand_id
1 'polypeptide(L)'
;MHYYLKSKNIFIGDTNEAVPAILEIKDGVIVNRLDYNTNLVGEVTDVGDQLVTPGFIDAHVHLYLSALIHLGKMKAVGGASIEEVVTQAESIPEYNGWKIGIGWYASDFGQQILPT
;
A
#
# COMPACT_ATOMS: atom_id res chain seq x y z
N MET A 1 -7.69 29.81 -1.33
CA MET A 1 -7.43 29.38 0.06
C MET A 1 -5.93 29.34 0.31
N HIS A 2 -5.44 29.94 1.43
CA HIS A 2 -4.01 29.98 1.74
C HIS A 2 -3.80 29.54 3.19
N TYR A 3 -2.96 28.53 3.41
CA TYR A 3 -2.65 27.99 4.73
C TYR A 3 -1.28 27.31 4.73
N TYR A 4 -0.82 26.92 5.92
CA TYR A 4 0.45 26.24 6.14
C TYR A 4 0.20 24.88 6.77
N LEU A 5 0.93 23.85 6.30
CA LEU A 5 0.99 22.54 6.92
C LEU A 5 2.38 22.35 7.52
N LYS A 6 2.44 22.16 8.83
CA LYS A 6 3.67 22.06 9.60
C LYS A 6 3.81 20.67 10.19
N SER A 7 4.99 20.05 10.04
CA SER A 7 5.34 18.78 10.70
C SER A 7 6.84 18.68 10.96
N LYS A 8 7.21 17.90 11.96
CA LYS A 8 8.60 17.50 12.18
C LYS A 8 9.08 16.42 11.21
N ASN A 9 8.16 15.79 10.47
CA ASN A 9 8.46 14.66 9.59
C ASN A 9 7.78 14.84 8.23
N ILE A 10 8.31 15.73 7.38
CA ILE A 10 7.86 15.89 5.99
C ILE A 10 8.80 15.17 5.05
N PHE A 11 8.29 14.18 4.33
CA PHE A 11 9.01 13.46 3.27
C PHE A 11 8.68 14.10 1.93
N ILE A 12 9.68 14.65 1.26
CA ILE A 12 9.51 15.36 -0.01
C ILE A 12 10.09 14.61 -1.21
N GLY A 13 10.77 13.48 -0.96
CA GLY A 13 11.26 12.60 -2.01
C GLY A 13 12.61 12.99 -2.62
N ASP A 14 13.25 14.06 -2.15
CA ASP A 14 14.59 14.46 -2.59
C ASP A 14 15.71 13.73 -1.82
N THR A 15 15.37 13.19 -0.67
CA THR A 15 16.23 12.34 0.18
C THR A 15 15.45 11.14 0.67
N ASN A 16 16.11 10.17 1.30
CA ASN A 16 15.46 9.02 1.94
C ASN A 16 14.96 9.32 3.36
N GLU A 17 14.99 10.58 3.80
CA GLU A 17 14.64 10.98 5.15
C GLU A 17 13.52 12.00 5.15
N ALA A 18 12.67 11.93 6.17
CA ALA A 18 11.71 12.98 6.47
C ALA A 18 12.38 14.04 7.34
N VAL A 19 12.06 15.31 7.08
CA VAL A 19 12.68 16.46 7.75
C VAL A 19 11.64 17.38 8.37
N PRO A 20 11.97 18.11 9.45
CA PRO A 20 11.12 19.18 9.96
C PRO A 20 10.98 20.31 8.94
N ALA A 21 9.73 20.62 8.56
CA ALA A 21 9.49 21.69 7.61
C ALA A 21 8.04 22.22 7.72
N ILE A 22 7.77 23.28 6.95
CA ILE A 22 6.46 23.86 6.75
C ILE A 22 6.20 23.90 5.23
N LEU A 23 5.04 23.43 4.81
CA LEU A 23 4.56 23.55 3.43
C LEU A 23 3.59 24.73 3.36
N GLU A 24 3.87 25.69 2.49
CA GLU A 24 2.95 26.77 2.16
C GLU A 24 2.02 26.30 1.03
N ILE A 25 0.71 26.36 1.25
CA ILE A 25 -0.29 25.85 0.31
C ILE A 25 -1.21 26.99 -0.10
N LYS A 26 -1.28 27.25 -1.42
CA LYS A 26 -2.19 28.22 -2.03
C LYS A 26 -3.05 27.52 -3.08
N ASP A 27 -4.35 27.65 -2.95
CA ASP A 27 -5.35 27.11 -3.89
C ASP A 27 -5.13 25.61 -4.22
N GLY A 28 -4.77 24.81 -3.18
CA GLY A 28 -4.53 23.38 -3.30
C GLY A 28 -3.15 22.99 -3.83
N VAL A 29 -2.29 23.98 -4.10
CA VAL A 29 -0.93 23.75 -4.60
C VAL A 29 0.11 24.09 -3.54
N ILE A 30 1.10 23.22 -3.35
CA ILE A 30 2.27 23.54 -2.53
C ILE A 30 3.13 24.52 -3.33
N VAL A 31 3.22 25.76 -2.83
CA VAL A 31 3.95 26.85 -3.51
C VAL A 31 5.32 27.09 -2.91
N ASN A 32 5.55 26.64 -1.66
CA ASN A 32 6.82 26.86 -1.00
C ASN A 32 7.06 25.80 0.09
N ARG A 33 8.35 25.55 0.42
CA ARG A 33 8.81 24.84 1.61
C ARG A 33 9.61 25.81 2.45
N LEU A 34 9.21 26.00 3.68
CA LEU A 34 9.82 26.90 4.64
C LEU A 34 10.52 26.12 5.75
N ASP A 35 11.49 26.76 6.39
CA ASP A 35 12.11 26.23 7.60
C ASP A 35 11.06 26.03 8.71
N TYR A 36 11.23 24.96 9.49
CA TYR A 36 10.28 24.57 10.56
C TYR A 36 10.05 25.68 11.60
N ASN A 37 11.06 26.51 11.85
CA ASN A 37 11.01 27.58 12.84
C ASN A 37 10.58 28.94 12.25
N THR A 38 10.15 28.99 11.00
CA THR A 38 9.67 30.22 10.36
C THR A 38 8.45 30.77 11.10
N ASN A 39 8.49 32.06 11.44
CA ASN A 39 7.32 32.75 11.96
C ASN A 39 6.26 32.91 10.88
N LEU A 40 5.09 32.34 11.12
CA LEU A 40 3.99 32.33 10.16
C LEU A 40 2.94 33.35 10.52
N VAL A 41 2.34 33.97 9.50
CA VAL A 41 1.14 34.81 9.63
C VAL A 41 0.05 34.18 8.77
N GLY A 42 -1.00 33.63 9.39
CA GLY A 42 -2.10 32.96 8.71
C GLY A 42 -2.53 31.68 9.37
N GLU A 43 -3.34 30.92 8.68
CA GLU A 43 -3.84 29.61 9.15
C GLU A 43 -2.74 28.56 9.10
N VAL A 44 -2.50 27.88 10.24
CA VAL A 44 -1.48 26.83 10.38
C VAL A 44 -2.12 25.56 10.88
N THR A 45 -1.95 24.47 10.12
CA THR A 45 -2.24 23.11 10.56
C THR A 45 -0.93 22.48 11.01
N ASP A 46 -0.71 22.37 12.33
CA ASP A 46 0.45 21.69 12.90
C ASP A 46 0.07 20.27 13.27
N VAL A 47 0.69 19.30 12.59
CA VAL A 47 0.45 17.86 12.84
C VAL A 47 1.55 17.23 13.74
N GLY A 48 2.45 18.04 14.29
CA GLY A 48 3.46 17.60 15.25
C GLY A 48 4.45 16.60 14.68
N ASP A 49 4.46 15.39 15.25
CA ASP A 49 5.38 14.31 14.84
C ASP A 49 4.80 13.39 13.74
N GLN A 50 3.60 13.68 13.23
CA GLN A 50 3.00 12.85 12.18
C GLN A 50 3.79 12.96 10.88
N LEU A 51 3.98 11.81 10.21
CA LEU A 51 4.62 11.78 8.91
C LEU A 51 3.69 12.38 7.83
N VAL A 52 4.21 13.32 7.09
CA VAL A 52 3.58 13.91 5.90
C VAL A 52 4.31 13.42 4.66
N THR A 53 3.59 12.79 3.74
CA THR A 53 4.14 12.28 2.47
C THR A 53 3.30 12.78 1.31
N PRO A 54 3.85 12.81 0.08
CA PRO A 54 3.03 12.82 -1.13
C PRO A 54 2.03 11.67 -1.14
N GLY A 55 0.91 11.84 -1.80
CA GLY A 55 -0.05 10.75 -2.02
C GLY A 55 0.61 9.58 -2.76
N PHE A 56 0.23 8.35 -2.41
CA PHE A 56 0.75 7.16 -3.09
C PHE A 56 0.14 7.01 -4.48
N ILE A 57 0.99 6.71 -5.45
CA ILE A 57 0.60 6.32 -6.80
C ILE A 57 1.03 4.88 -6.99
N ASP A 58 0.08 3.95 -7.01
CA ASP A 58 0.35 2.55 -7.29
C ASP A 58 0.17 2.30 -8.79
N ALA A 59 1.28 2.16 -9.50
CA ALA A 59 1.31 1.90 -10.93
C ALA A 59 1.18 0.41 -11.28
N HIS A 60 1.19 -0.50 -10.28
CA HIS A 60 1.08 -1.93 -10.46
C HIS A 60 0.20 -2.54 -9.36
N VAL A 61 -1.09 -2.58 -9.57
CA VAL A 61 -2.06 -3.11 -8.60
C VAL A 61 -2.93 -4.20 -9.21
N HIS A 62 -3.05 -5.31 -8.49
CA HIS A 62 -3.99 -6.40 -8.83
C HIS A 62 -5.33 -6.18 -8.10
N LEU A 63 -5.99 -5.05 -8.36
CA LEU A 63 -7.17 -4.61 -7.61
C LEU A 63 -8.29 -5.66 -7.60
N TYR A 64 -8.57 -6.28 -8.75
CA TYR A 64 -9.61 -7.30 -8.89
C TYR A 64 -9.29 -8.55 -8.06
N LEU A 65 -8.05 -9.06 -8.16
CA LEU A 65 -7.62 -10.24 -7.39
C LEU A 65 -7.63 -9.95 -5.88
N SER A 66 -7.13 -8.79 -5.48
CA SER A 66 -7.15 -8.35 -4.07
C SER A 66 -8.56 -8.24 -3.53
N ALA A 67 -9.50 -7.73 -4.33
CA ALA A 67 -10.91 -7.67 -3.96
C ALA A 67 -11.53 -9.05 -3.78
N LEU A 68 -11.24 -10.00 -4.68
CA LEU A 68 -11.73 -11.39 -4.55
C LEU A 68 -11.21 -12.08 -3.28
N ILE A 69 -9.94 -11.87 -2.93
CA ILE A 69 -9.35 -12.39 -1.69
C ILE A 69 -10.02 -11.74 -0.48
N HIS A 70 -10.16 -10.41 -0.47
CA HIS A 70 -10.79 -9.67 0.63
C HIS A 70 -12.24 -10.09 0.87
N LEU A 71 -12.99 -10.36 -0.21
CA LEU A 71 -14.37 -10.84 -0.15
C LEU A 71 -14.49 -12.34 0.16
N GLY A 72 -13.39 -13.06 0.39
CA GLY A 72 -13.38 -14.50 0.65
C GLY A 72 -13.80 -15.36 -0.56
N LYS A 73 -13.78 -14.78 -1.78
CA LYS A 73 -14.11 -15.49 -3.02
C LYS A 73 -12.91 -16.22 -3.62
N MET A 74 -11.73 -15.87 -3.14
CA MET A 74 -10.45 -16.45 -3.52
C MET A 74 -9.57 -16.56 -2.28
N LYS A 75 -8.74 -17.58 -2.18
CA LYS A 75 -7.82 -17.78 -1.06
C LYS A 75 -6.40 -18.00 -1.57
N ALA A 76 -5.43 -17.45 -0.86
CA ALA A 76 -4.05 -17.81 -1.09
C ALA A 76 -3.83 -19.28 -0.68
N VAL A 77 -3.19 -20.04 -1.55
CA VAL A 77 -2.78 -21.42 -1.32
C VAL A 77 -1.30 -21.56 -1.66
N GLY A 78 -0.60 -22.42 -0.94
CA GLY A 78 0.82 -22.68 -1.18
C GLY A 78 1.27 -23.89 -0.38
N GLY A 79 2.46 -24.38 -0.66
CA GLY A 79 2.99 -25.56 0.04
C GLY A 79 4.18 -26.13 -0.69
N ALA A 80 4.87 -27.04 -0.02
CA ALA A 80 6.01 -27.76 -0.59
C ALA A 80 5.59 -29.02 -1.39
N SER A 81 4.29 -29.35 -1.38
CA SER A 81 3.74 -30.49 -2.13
C SER A 81 2.36 -30.19 -2.72
N ILE A 82 1.97 -30.97 -3.73
CA ILE A 82 0.63 -30.90 -4.35
C ILE A 82 -0.45 -31.21 -3.32
N GLU A 83 -0.22 -32.17 -2.44
CA GLU A 83 -1.15 -32.61 -1.41
C GLU A 83 -1.47 -31.47 -0.43
N GLU A 84 -0.45 -30.67 -0.06
CA GLU A 84 -0.64 -29.49 0.79
C GLU A 84 -1.49 -28.43 0.09
N VAL A 85 -1.23 -28.16 -1.19
CA VAL A 85 -2.01 -27.20 -1.98
C VAL A 85 -3.45 -27.67 -2.13
N VAL A 86 -3.69 -28.96 -2.43
CA VAL A 86 -5.03 -29.52 -2.57
C VAL A 86 -5.78 -29.44 -1.24
N THR A 87 -5.15 -29.81 -0.13
CA THR A 87 -5.76 -29.72 1.21
C THR A 87 -6.19 -28.30 1.54
N GLN A 88 -5.36 -27.30 1.22
CA GLN A 88 -5.73 -25.89 1.40
C GLN A 88 -6.87 -25.47 0.46
N ALA A 89 -6.85 -25.94 -0.78
CA ALA A 89 -7.88 -25.66 -1.77
C ALA A 89 -9.26 -26.22 -1.35
N GLU A 90 -9.30 -27.36 -0.67
CA GLU A 90 -10.54 -27.93 -0.13
C GLU A 90 -11.25 -26.98 0.84
N SER A 91 -10.50 -26.18 1.59
CA SER A 91 -11.01 -25.21 2.54
C SER A 91 -11.52 -23.91 1.93
N ILE A 92 -11.39 -23.72 0.60
CA ILE A 92 -11.85 -22.54 -0.11
C ILE A 92 -13.36 -22.62 -0.27
N PRO A 93 -14.11 -21.55 0.08
CA PRO A 93 -15.54 -21.47 -0.23
C PRO A 93 -15.80 -21.56 -1.73
N GLU A 94 -16.83 -22.30 -2.09
CA GLU A 94 -17.28 -22.36 -3.49
C GLU A 94 -17.89 -21.04 -3.94
N TYR A 95 -17.51 -20.60 -5.12
CA TYR A 95 -18.07 -19.41 -5.76
C TYR A 95 -18.44 -19.72 -7.21
N ASN A 96 -19.73 -19.68 -7.51
CA ASN A 96 -20.29 -20.04 -8.83
C ASN A 96 -19.84 -21.43 -9.34
N GLY A 97 -19.80 -22.44 -8.47
CA GLY A 97 -19.37 -23.78 -8.82
C GLY A 97 -17.85 -24.01 -8.84
N TRP A 98 -17.06 -22.99 -8.43
CA TRP A 98 -15.61 -23.04 -8.47
C TRP A 98 -14.98 -22.73 -7.11
N LYS A 99 -13.90 -23.42 -6.79
CA LYS A 99 -12.96 -23.06 -5.72
C LYS A 99 -11.75 -22.40 -6.37
N ILE A 100 -11.48 -21.15 -6.02
CA ILE A 100 -10.45 -20.35 -6.68
C ILE A 100 -9.29 -20.13 -5.70
N GLY A 101 -8.14 -20.74 -6.00
CA GLY A 101 -6.88 -20.53 -5.28
C GLY A 101 -5.88 -19.71 -6.08
N ILE A 102 -4.97 -19.03 -5.39
CA ILE A 102 -3.90 -18.23 -5.98
C ILE A 102 -2.61 -18.39 -5.16
N GLY A 103 -1.45 -18.29 -5.79
CA GLY A 103 -0.18 -18.10 -5.09
C GLY A 103 0.73 -19.32 -5.01
N TRP A 104 0.37 -20.44 -5.61
CA TRP A 104 1.29 -21.56 -5.74
C TRP A 104 2.18 -21.41 -6.99
N TYR A 105 3.40 -21.93 -6.90
CA TYR A 105 4.34 -21.97 -8.01
C TYR A 105 4.88 -23.40 -8.17
N ALA A 106 4.99 -23.86 -9.40
CA ALA A 106 5.54 -25.20 -9.70
C ALA A 106 6.97 -25.40 -9.15
N SER A 107 7.75 -24.32 -9.05
CA SER A 107 9.08 -24.32 -8.44
C SER A 107 9.09 -24.69 -6.96
N ASP A 108 7.98 -24.48 -6.24
CA ASP A 108 7.87 -24.72 -4.79
C ASP A 108 7.86 -26.23 -4.49
N PHE A 109 7.52 -27.07 -5.47
CA PHE A 109 7.46 -28.53 -5.32
C PHE A 109 8.80 -29.24 -5.55
N GLY A 110 9.90 -28.51 -5.79
CA GLY A 110 11.21 -29.10 -6.06
C GLY A 110 11.30 -29.96 -7.33
N GLN A 111 10.19 -30.14 -8.04
CA GLN A 111 10.06 -30.82 -9.33
C GLN A 111 9.07 -29.99 -10.19
N GLN A 112 9.34 -29.91 -11.50
CA GLN A 112 8.41 -29.25 -12.45
C GLN A 112 7.20 -30.17 -12.72
N ILE A 113 6.41 -30.46 -11.71
CA ILE A 113 5.17 -31.21 -11.85
C ILE A 113 4.02 -30.21 -11.84
N LEU A 114 3.29 -30.15 -12.95
CA LEU A 114 2.04 -29.40 -13.01
C LEU A 114 0.91 -30.30 -12.47
N PRO A 115 0.00 -29.77 -11.64
CA PRO A 115 -1.22 -30.47 -11.28
C PRO A 115 -2.01 -30.76 -12.55
N THR A 116 -2.41 -31.99 -12.76
CA THR A 116 -3.29 -32.43 -13.87
C THR A 116 -4.74 -32.40 -13.44
#